data_1894d7c4d30e704ddd768acba0443d3c
#
_entry.id   1894d7c4d30e704ddd768acba0443d3c
#
_cell.length_a   1.000
_cell.length_b   1.000
_cell.length_c   1.000
_cell.angle_alpha   90.00
_cell.angle_beta   90.00
_cell.angle_gamma   90.00
#
_symmetry.space_group_name_H-M   'P 1'
#
loop_
_entity.id
_entity.type
_entity.pdbx_description
1 polymer ?
#
loop_
_entity_poly.entity_id
_entity_poly.type
_entity_poly.pdbx_seq_one_letter_code
_entity_poly.pdbx_strand_id
1 'polypeptide(L)'
;MIPRSRTVSLLALGAICLAACSTEKPSEPQLKPLTLKEQVSNVVKSPDGYTVNWAGVIANANPWHFGEHVVATVVGRDAAGAEVVKMEQPLDAVPPGGSLAFTGQATAAQKPVKVTIGYRPAQWRPAVRIASAFKQFPVSRVQTLPQKNGSYLITGYIANPYQLPASTLVVNALLRDKGGKLLGGGSTFADDVKAGRPPRFILTIEGLPAGAKVARTEVTARTWGSTARPFEDLALGGAVPLHTIKPSTAPFAVDRGSQILPGKQ
;
A
#
# COMPACT_ATOMS: atom_id res chain seq x y z
N MET A 1 14.72 95.96 -23.96
CA MET A 1 14.81 94.55 -24.36
C MET A 1 14.14 93.72 -23.27
N ILE A 2 12.99 93.13 -23.55
CA ILE A 2 12.11 92.46 -22.66
C ILE A 2 12.31 90.94 -22.77
N PRO A 3 12.56 90.14 -21.73
CA PRO A 3 12.46 88.72 -21.88
C PRO A 3 11.07 88.23 -21.44
N ARG A 4 10.47 87.41 -22.27
CA ARG A 4 9.17 86.74 -22.11
C ARG A 4 9.22 85.63 -21.06
N SER A 5 8.29 85.77 -20.14
CA SER A 5 7.90 84.71 -19.22
C SER A 5 7.20 83.53 -19.96
N ARG A 6 7.62 82.33 -19.73
CA ARG A 6 6.93 81.10 -20.15
C ARG A 6 6.39 80.37 -18.93
N THR A 7 5.08 80.37 -18.78
CA THR A 7 4.31 79.54 -17.90
C THR A 7 4.36 78.11 -18.32
N VAL A 8 4.81 77.23 -17.43
CA VAL A 8 4.79 75.78 -17.62
C VAL A 8 3.60 75.25 -16.82
N SER A 9 2.61 74.74 -17.55
CA SER A 9 1.47 74.01 -16.96
C SER A 9 1.88 72.61 -16.62
N LEU A 10 1.81 72.26 -15.32
CA LEU A 10 1.96 70.90 -14.84
C LEU A 10 0.64 70.12 -15.08
N LEU A 11 0.63 69.19 -16.00
CA LEU A 11 -0.40 68.18 -16.12
C LEU A 11 -0.03 67.02 -15.18
N ALA A 12 -0.81 66.83 -14.11
CA ALA A 12 -0.71 65.68 -13.23
C ALA A 12 -1.43 64.50 -13.90
N LEU A 13 -0.65 63.51 -14.45
CA LEU A 13 -1.17 62.23 -14.88
C LEU A 13 -1.34 61.33 -13.67
N GLY A 14 -2.60 61.09 -13.28
CA GLY A 14 -2.95 60.07 -12.30
C GLY A 14 -2.78 58.68 -12.85
N ALA A 15 -1.74 57.98 -12.45
CA ALA A 15 -1.56 56.55 -12.74
C ALA A 15 -2.49 55.73 -11.85
N ILE A 16 -3.58 55.23 -12.43
CA ILE A 16 -4.45 54.23 -11.78
C ILE A 16 -3.72 52.91 -11.83
N CYS A 17 -3.12 52.47 -10.73
CA CYS A 17 -2.61 51.12 -10.55
C CYS A 17 -3.79 50.12 -10.47
N LEU A 18 -4.16 49.54 -11.58
CA LEU A 18 -4.97 48.33 -11.60
C LEU A 18 -4.13 47.20 -10.99
N ALA A 19 -4.30 46.98 -9.70
CA ALA A 19 -3.82 45.74 -9.06
C ALA A 19 -4.59 44.58 -9.67
N ALA A 20 -4.01 43.97 -10.72
CA ALA A 20 -4.47 42.68 -11.21
C ALA A 20 -4.23 41.65 -10.09
N CYS A 21 -5.27 41.32 -9.34
CA CYS A 21 -5.30 40.11 -8.53
C CYS A 21 -5.17 38.92 -9.51
N SER A 22 -3.96 38.53 -9.80
CA SER A 22 -3.72 37.21 -10.38
C SER A 22 -4.10 36.19 -9.32
N THR A 23 -5.29 35.62 -9.43
CA THR A 23 -5.64 34.38 -8.75
C THR A 23 -4.67 33.30 -9.29
N GLU A 24 -3.52 33.16 -8.66
CA GLU A 24 -2.68 32.01 -8.85
C GLU A 24 -3.57 30.80 -8.55
N LYS A 25 -3.89 30.05 -9.61
CA LYS A 25 -4.49 28.73 -9.46
C LYS A 25 -3.59 27.94 -8.51
N PRO A 26 -4.13 27.38 -7.41
CA PRO A 26 -3.33 26.54 -6.53
C PRO A 26 -2.63 25.50 -7.40
N SER A 27 -1.30 25.49 -7.38
CA SER A 27 -0.54 24.49 -8.12
C SER A 27 -0.99 23.10 -7.63
N GLU A 28 -1.44 22.25 -8.54
CA GLU A 28 -1.80 20.89 -8.17
C GLU A 28 -0.60 20.26 -7.43
N PRO A 29 -0.84 19.60 -6.29
CA PRO A 29 0.25 19.00 -5.52
C PRO A 29 1.00 18.02 -6.39
N GLN A 30 2.28 18.25 -6.59
CA GLN A 30 3.13 17.35 -7.37
C GLN A 30 3.27 16.01 -6.63
N LEU A 31 2.57 14.98 -7.12
CA LEU A 31 2.58 13.65 -6.52
C LEU A 31 3.92 12.97 -6.77
N LYS A 32 4.48 12.37 -5.72
CA LYS A 32 5.73 11.62 -5.80
C LYS A 32 5.47 10.24 -6.40
N PRO A 33 6.31 9.74 -7.31
CA PRO A 33 6.18 8.38 -7.82
C PRO A 33 6.31 7.36 -6.69
N LEU A 34 5.76 6.17 -6.89
CA LEU A 34 5.99 5.05 -5.99
C LEU A 34 7.48 4.71 -5.94
N THR A 35 7.93 4.10 -4.86
CA THR A 35 9.32 3.68 -4.69
C THR A 35 9.38 2.19 -4.43
N LEU A 36 10.12 1.45 -5.25
CA LEU A 36 10.46 0.04 -4.97
C LEU A 36 11.56 0.02 -3.92
N LYS A 37 11.17 -0.18 -2.65
CA LYS A 37 12.09 -0.12 -1.49
C LYS A 37 12.98 -1.34 -1.39
N GLU A 38 12.42 -2.50 -1.64
CA GLU A 38 13.10 -3.78 -1.51
C GLU A 38 12.65 -4.72 -2.62
N GLN A 39 13.57 -5.54 -3.07
CA GLN A 39 13.28 -6.59 -4.03
C GLN A 39 14.28 -7.74 -3.91
N VAL A 40 13.80 -8.93 -4.20
CA VAL A 40 14.63 -10.13 -4.35
C VAL A 40 14.02 -11.01 -5.43
N SER A 41 14.88 -11.71 -6.15
CA SER A 41 14.48 -12.77 -7.06
C SER A 41 15.38 -13.97 -6.88
N ASN A 42 14.81 -15.16 -6.96
CA ASN A 42 15.51 -16.43 -6.84
C ASN A 42 15.16 -17.31 -8.04
N VAL A 43 16.15 -17.96 -8.61
CA VAL A 43 15.99 -18.88 -9.73
C VAL A 43 16.38 -20.28 -9.25
N VAL A 44 15.43 -21.20 -9.28
CA VAL A 44 15.65 -22.60 -8.90
C VAL A 44 15.32 -23.52 -10.06
N LYS A 45 16.06 -24.63 -10.15
CA LYS A 45 15.78 -25.68 -11.14
C LYS A 45 14.49 -26.42 -10.76
N SER A 46 13.62 -26.63 -11.72
CA SER A 46 12.38 -27.39 -11.58
C SER A 46 12.36 -28.54 -12.62
N PRO A 47 11.44 -29.51 -12.51
CA PRO A 47 11.33 -30.60 -13.47
C PRO A 47 11.21 -30.11 -14.92
N ASP A 48 10.46 -29.06 -15.16
CA ASP A 48 10.15 -28.51 -16.49
C ASP A 48 11.02 -27.30 -16.87
N GLY A 49 12.20 -27.13 -16.23
CA GLY A 49 13.11 -26.03 -16.51
C GLY A 49 13.53 -25.27 -15.26
N TYR A 50 13.10 -24.03 -15.13
CA TYR A 50 13.44 -23.15 -14.01
C TYR A 50 12.20 -22.44 -13.49
N THR A 51 12.14 -22.26 -12.17
CA THR A 51 11.16 -21.39 -11.53
C THR A 51 11.86 -20.13 -11.05
N VAL A 52 11.32 -18.99 -11.43
CA VAL A 52 11.73 -17.66 -10.92
C VAL A 52 10.72 -17.23 -9.89
N ASN A 53 11.18 -17.07 -8.65
CA ASN A 53 10.36 -16.52 -7.58
C ASN A 53 10.82 -15.09 -7.30
N TRP A 54 9.90 -14.19 -6.99
CA TRP A 54 10.22 -12.82 -6.59
C TRP A 54 9.40 -12.35 -5.42
N ALA A 55 9.96 -11.41 -4.70
CA ALA A 55 9.29 -10.64 -3.66
C ALA A 55 9.78 -9.21 -3.69
N GLY A 56 8.91 -8.28 -3.35
CA GLY A 56 9.27 -6.87 -3.28
C GLY A 56 8.34 -6.07 -2.37
N VAL A 57 8.78 -4.87 -2.05
CA VAL A 57 8.01 -3.88 -1.28
C VAL A 57 8.00 -2.57 -2.04
N ILE A 58 6.82 -2.13 -2.44
CA ILE A 58 6.61 -0.83 -3.07
C ILE A 58 5.96 0.13 -2.07
N ALA A 59 6.39 1.39 -2.06
CA ALA A 59 5.94 2.40 -1.11
C ALA A 59 5.37 3.63 -1.79
N ASN A 60 4.37 4.21 -1.15
CA ASN A 60 3.69 5.43 -1.52
C ASN A 60 3.99 6.52 -0.49
N ALA A 61 4.72 7.55 -0.89
CA ALA A 61 5.05 8.69 -0.04
C ALA A 61 3.96 9.79 -0.03
N ASN A 62 2.88 9.62 -0.80
CA ASN A 62 1.80 10.60 -0.88
C ASN A 62 0.78 10.33 0.23
N PRO A 63 0.58 11.24 1.19
CA PRO A 63 -0.23 10.96 2.39
C PRO A 63 -1.74 10.95 2.13
N TRP A 64 -2.19 11.46 0.97
CA TRP A 64 -3.61 11.65 0.66
C TRP A 64 -4.07 10.99 -0.65
N HIS A 65 -3.20 10.20 -1.29
CA HIS A 65 -3.53 9.56 -2.57
C HIS A 65 -3.18 8.09 -2.53
N PHE A 66 -4.10 7.27 -3.03
CA PHE A 66 -3.81 5.88 -3.38
C PHE A 66 -3.07 5.82 -4.71
N GLY A 67 -2.13 4.87 -4.83
CA GLY A 67 -1.61 4.43 -6.12
C GLY A 67 -2.44 3.25 -6.61
N GLU A 68 -3.25 3.44 -7.65
CA GLU A 68 -4.10 2.41 -8.25
C GLU A 68 -3.51 1.89 -9.56
N HIS A 69 -3.96 0.71 -10.00
CA HIS A 69 -3.57 0.07 -11.26
C HIS A 69 -2.05 -0.08 -11.44
N VAL A 70 -1.36 -0.28 -10.33
CA VAL A 70 0.08 -0.55 -10.35
C VAL A 70 0.31 -1.95 -10.91
N VAL A 71 1.27 -2.06 -11.83
CA VAL A 71 1.66 -3.34 -12.42
C VAL A 71 3.14 -3.55 -12.18
N ALA A 72 3.50 -4.58 -11.43
CA ALA A 72 4.90 -5.00 -11.34
C ALA A 72 5.30 -5.68 -12.66
N THR A 73 6.50 -5.36 -13.13
CA THR A 73 7.08 -5.96 -14.33
C THR A 73 8.31 -6.77 -13.94
N VAL A 74 8.34 -8.04 -14.33
CA VAL A 74 9.45 -8.94 -14.05
C VAL A 74 10.00 -9.47 -15.36
N VAL A 75 11.27 -9.18 -15.62
CA VAL A 75 11.97 -9.61 -16.84
C VAL A 75 13.19 -10.42 -16.45
N GLY A 76 13.23 -11.68 -16.88
CA GLY A 76 14.37 -12.57 -16.74
C GLY A 76 15.11 -12.71 -18.07
N ARG A 77 16.43 -12.55 -18.07
CA ARG A 77 17.29 -12.70 -19.23
C ARG A 77 18.28 -13.82 -19.03
N ASP A 78 18.53 -14.60 -20.05
CA ASP A 78 19.56 -15.63 -20.06
C ASP A 78 20.99 -15.05 -20.25
N ALA A 79 21.98 -15.93 -20.37
CA ALA A 79 23.37 -15.53 -20.56
C ALA A 79 23.63 -14.85 -21.92
N ALA A 80 22.79 -15.07 -22.92
CA ALA A 80 22.86 -14.41 -24.22
C ALA A 80 22.12 -13.06 -24.23
N GLY A 81 21.43 -12.70 -23.13
CA GLY A 81 20.64 -11.50 -23.02
C GLY A 81 19.20 -11.63 -23.54
N ALA A 82 18.80 -12.79 -24.01
CA ALA A 82 17.44 -13.05 -24.48
C ALA A 82 16.45 -13.06 -23.31
N GLU A 83 15.24 -12.54 -23.54
CA GLU A 83 14.17 -12.56 -22.54
C GLU A 83 13.58 -13.98 -22.47
N VAL A 84 13.78 -14.64 -21.34
CA VAL A 84 13.27 -15.99 -21.05
C VAL A 84 12.13 -15.99 -20.03
N VAL A 85 11.93 -14.86 -19.34
CA VAL A 85 10.76 -14.58 -18.50
C VAL A 85 10.30 -13.16 -18.78
N LYS A 86 9.01 -12.98 -19.01
CA LYS A 86 8.35 -11.69 -19.05
C LYS A 86 6.99 -11.81 -18.37
N MET A 87 6.84 -11.15 -17.23
CA MET A 87 5.63 -11.20 -16.43
C MET A 87 5.18 -9.79 -16.07
N GLU A 88 3.89 -9.56 -16.22
CA GLU A 88 3.20 -8.38 -15.74
C GLU A 88 2.21 -8.81 -14.67
N GLN A 89 2.45 -8.35 -13.45
CA GLN A 89 1.64 -8.69 -12.28
C GLN A 89 0.87 -7.46 -11.82
N PRO A 90 -0.46 -7.38 -11.99
CA PRO A 90 -1.27 -6.38 -11.34
C PRO A 90 -1.10 -6.45 -9.81
N LEU A 91 -0.88 -5.30 -9.20
CA LEU A 91 -0.76 -5.18 -7.76
C LEU A 91 -2.03 -4.57 -7.17
N ASP A 92 -2.24 -4.80 -5.89
CA ASP A 92 -3.29 -4.12 -5.15
C ASP A 92 -3.02 -2.61 -5.06
N ALA A 93 -4.05 -1.83 -4.75
CA ALA A 93 -3.89 -0.40 -4.53
C ALA A 93 -2.90 -0.11 -3.38
N VAL A 94 -1.93 0.76 -3.64
CA VAL A 94 -0.93 1.15 -2.63
C VAL A 94 -1.50 2.27 -1.77
N PRO A 95 -1.70 2.05 -0.45
CA PRO A 95 -2.37 3.00 0.40
C PRO A 95 -1.56 4.29 0.61
N PRO A 96 -2.24 5.41 0.96
CA PRO A 96 -1.60 6.68 1.28
C PRO A 96 -0.57 6.55 2.40
N GLY A 97 0.64 7.05 2.18
CA GLY A 97 1.73 7.00 3.17
C GLY A 97 2.18 5.59 3.55
N GLY A 98 1.71 4.57 2.84
CA GLY A 98 1.92 3.16 3.18
C GLY A 98 2.84 2.43 2.20
N SER A 99 2.92 1.13 2.40
CA SER A 99 3.67 0.22 1.53
C SER A 99 2.87 -1.05 1.24
N LEU A 100 3.28 -1.70 0.17
CA LEU A 100 2.67 -2.90 -0.37
C LEU A 100 3.76 -3.95 -0.57
N ALA A 101 3.66 -5.09 0.13
CA ALA A 101 4.43 -6.27 -0.20
C ALA A 101 3.76 -7.02 -1.37
N PHE A 102 4.54 -7.48 -2.31
CA PHE A 102 4.07 -8.31 -3.41
C PHE A 102 5.03 -9.46 -3.65
N THR A 103 4.51 -10.56 -4.13
CA THR A 103 5.27 -11.79 -4.41
C THR A 103 4.69 -12.46 -5.64
N GLY A 104 5.50 -13.23 -6.32
CA GLY A 104 5.03 -14.00 -7.47
C GLY A 104 6.05 -15.02 -7.93
N GLN A 105 5.66 -15.79 -8.92
CA GLN A 105 6.51 -16.79 -9.55
C GLN A 105 6.18 -16.94 -11.03
N ALA A 106 7.17 -17.36 -11.81
CA ALA A 106 7.01 -17.73 -13.22
C ALA A 106 7.94 -18.89 -13.55
N THR A 107 7.57 -19.66 -14.57
CA THR A 107 8.41 -20.72 -15.12
C THR A 107 9.20 -20.21 -16.32
N ALA A 108 10.38 -20.76 -16.53
CA ALA A 108 11.23 -20.50 -17.69
C ALA A 108 11.84 -21.82 -18.20
N ALA A 109 11.81 -22.04 -19.50
CA ALA A 109 12.46 -23.20 -20.12
C ALA A 109 14.00 -23.10 -20.03
N GLN A 110 14.54 -21.88 -20.11
CA GLN A 110 15.97 -21.59 -20.02
C GLN A 110 16.28 -20.83 -18.71
N LYS A 111 17.51 -21.02 -18.21
CA LYS A 111 17.94 -20.40 -16.94
C LYS A 111 18.10 -18.88 -17.07
N PRO A 112 17.29 -18.07 -16.39
CA PRO A 112 17.58 -16.65 -16.26
C PRO A 112 18.82 -16.45 -15.40
N VAL A 113 19.76 -15.64 -15.89
CA VAL A 113 20.97 -15.23 -15.14
C VAL A 113 20.81 -13.83 -14.53
N LYS A 114 19.90 -13.05 -15.09
CA LYS A 114 19.55 -11.72 -14.56
C LYS A 114 18.04 -11.56 -14.52
N VAL A 115 17.51 -11.20 -13.36
CA VAL A 115 16.09 -10.87 -13.19
C VAL A 115 15.99 -9.42 -12.78
N THR A 116 15.17 -8.66 -13.48
CA THR A 116 14.90 -7.25 -13.20
C THR A 116 13.43 -7.11 -12.82
N ILE A 117 13.18 -6.44 -11.71
CA ILE A 117 11.84 -6.12 -11.24
C ILE A 117 11.66 -4.61 -11.34
N GLY A 118 10.59 -4.19 -11.99
CA GLY A 118 10.18 -2.80 -12.12
C GLY A 118 8.69 -2.67 -11.88
N TYR A 119 8.14 -1.49 -12.17
CA TYR A 119 6.69 -1.29 -12.12
C TYR A 119 6.27 -0.22 -13.14
N ARG A 120 5.02 -0.29 -13.60
CA ARG A 120 4.40 0.79 -14.37
C ARG A 120 3.87 1.86 -13.40
N PRO A 121 3.90 3.14 -13.80
CA PRO A 121 3.38 4.24 -12.98
C PRO A 121 1.94 4.00 -12.51
N ALA A 122 1.67 4.36 -11.27
CA ALA A 122 0.33 4.30 -10.69
C ALA A 122 -0.57 5.38 -11.29
N GLN A 123 -1.88 5.11 -11.29
CA GLN A 123 -2.90 6.13 -11.38
C GLN A 123 -3.17 6.64 -9.96
N TRP A 124 -3.17 7.96 -9.79
CA TRP A 124 -3.34 8.56 -8.47
C TRP A 124 -4.82 8.86 -8.22
N ARG A 125 -5.33 8.38 -7.10
CA ARG A 125 -6.68 8.66 -6.65
C ARG A 125 -6.66 9.27 -5.25
N PRO A 126 -7.29 10.46 -5.04
CA PRO A 126 -7.44 11.04 -3.71
C PRO A 126 -8.19 10.07 -2.78
N ALA A 127 -7.70 9.90 -1.56
CA ALA A 127 -8.39 9.12 -0.55
C ALA A 127 -9.61 9.89 -0.05
N VAL A 128 -10.77 9.23 -0.01
CA VAL A 128 -12.03 9.84 0.49
C VAL A 128 -12.10 9.86 2.02
N ARG A 129 -11.14 9.23 2.69
CA ARG A 129 -11.01 9.15 4.14
C ARG A 129 -9.60 9.47 4.59
N ILE A 130 -9.45 9.92 5.82
CA ILE A 130 -8.15 10.12 6.46
C ILE A 130 -7.43 8.78 6.65
N ALA A 131 -6.10 8.79 6.64
CA ALA A 131 -5.29 7.57 6.72
C ALA A 131 -5.63 6.67 7.91
N SER A 132 -6.03 7.25 9.06
CA SER A 132 -6.41 6.50 10.26
C SER A 132 -7.72 5.69 10.12
N ALA A 133 -8.54 5.95 9.10
CA ALA A 133 -9.72 5.15 8.80
C ALA A 133 -9.35 3.80 8.16
N PHE A 134 -8.17 3.69 7.54
CA PHE A 134 -7.68 2.51 6.87
C PHE A 134 -6.87 1.65 7.84
N LYS A 135 -7.54 0.76 8.56
CA LYS A 135 -6.89 -0.14 9.50
C LYS A 135 -6.31 -1.36 8.78
N GLN A 136 -5.12 -1.74 9.16
CA GLN A 136 -4.55 -3.01 8.71
C GLN A 136 -5.30 -4.18 9.34
N PHE A 137 -5.37 -5.29 8.64
CA PHE A 137 -5.93 -6.53 9.15
C PHE A 137 -4.91 -7.16 10.11
N PRO A 138 -5.22 -7.28 11.41
CA PRO A 138 -4.27 -7.84 12.37
C PRO A 138 -3.99 -9.30 12.05
N VAL A 139 -2.71 -9.66 12.01
CA VAL A 139 -2.25 -11.04 11.85
C VAL A 139 -1.67 -11.51 13.18
N SER A 140 -2.05 -12.70 13.62
CA SER A 140 -1.64 -13.24 14.91
C SER A 140 -1.23 -14.71 14.84
N ARG A 141 -0.50 -15.17 15.86
CA ARG A 141 -0.05 -16.56 16.00
C ARG A 141 0.68 -17.08 14.77
N VAL A 142 1.51 -16.24 14.18
CA VAL A 142 2.32 -16.61 13.00
C VAL A 142 3.34 -17.68 13.42
N GLN A 143 3.34 -18.78 12.70
CA GLN A 143 4.33 -19.85 12.83
C GLN A 143 5.03 -20.02 11.50
N THR A 144 6.33 -20.17 11.53
CA THR A 144 7.19 -20.41 10.35
C THR A 144 7.96 -21.70 10.57
N LEU A 145 7.63 -22.72 9.80
CA LEU A 145 8.14 -24.06 9.96
C LEU A 145 8.99 -24.45 8.74
N PRO A 146 10.29 -24.69 8.90
CA PRO A 146 11.12 -25.19 7.81
C PRO A 146 10.70 -26.61 7.44
N GLN A 147 10.67 -26.92 6.15
CA GLN A 147 10.35 -28.23 5.61
C GLN A 147 11.62 -28.92 5.11
N LYS A 148 11.58 -30.26 5.01
CA LYS A 148 12.74 -31.08 4.57
C LYS A 148 13.18 -30.76 3.15
N ASN A 149 12.27 -30.30 2.28
CA ASN A 149 12.56 -29.91 0.89
C ASN A 149 13.11 -28.47 0.77
N GLY A 150 13.40 -27.79 1.87
CA GLY A 150 13.90 -26.40 1.87
C GLY A 150 12.82 -25.32 1.73
N SER A 151 11.55 -25.72 1.64
CA SER A 151 10.43 -24.77 1.71
C SER A 151 10.11 -24.36 3.16
N TYR A 152 9.27 -23.35 3.31
CA TYR A 152 8.76 -22.90 4.62
C TYR A 152 7.24 -22.91 4.59
N LEU A 153 6.66 -23.56 5.60
CA LEU A 153 5.24 -23.51 5.86
C LEU A 153 4.95 -22.38 6.84
N ILE A 154 4.14 -21.42 6.44
CA ILE A 154 3.71 -20.30 7.26
C ILE A 154 2.23 -20.45 7.56
N THR A 155 1.86 -20.33 8.82
CA THR A 155 0.46 -20.35 9.25
C THR A 155 0.21 -19.22 10.22
N GLY A 156 -1.06 -18.82 10.36
CA GLY A 156 -1.48 -17.80 11.31
C GLY A 156 -2.97 -17.54 11.20
N TYR A 157 -3.44 -16.51 11.88
CA TYR A 157 -4.83 -16.09 11.86
C TYR A 157 -4.95 -14.64 11.46
N ILE A 158 -6.00 -14.27 10.72
CA ILE A 158 -6.28 -12.93 10.27
C ILE A 158 -7.56 -12.44 10.94
N ALA A 159 -7.48 -11.31 11.65
CA ALA A 159 -8.66 -10.66 12.19
C ALA A 159 -9.15 -9.55 11.24
N ASN A 160 -10.47 -9.41 11.14
CA ASN A 160 -11.09 -8.29 10.43
C ASN A 160 -11.36 -7.16 11.44
N PRO A 161 -10.73 -5.98 11.29
CA PRO A 161 -10.93 -4.84 12.17
C PRO A 161 -12.16 -4.00 11.78
N TYR A 162 -12.90 -4.39 10.73
CA TYR A 162 -14.07 -3.67 10.24
C TYR A 162 -15.36 -4.40 10.59
N GLN A 163 -16.48 -3.67 10.58
CA GLN A 163 -17.80 -4.23 10.85
C GLN A 163 -18.29 -5.08 9.66
N LEU A 164 -18.00 -4.63 8.45
CA LEU A 164 -18.36 -5.37 7.24
C LEU A 164 -17.39 -6.54 7.01
N PRO A 165 -17.86 -7.67 6.51
CA PRO A 165 -16.98 -8.76 6.11
C PRO A 165 -16.10 -8.33 4.93
N ALA A 166 -14.83 -8.74 4.96
CA ALA A 166 -13.94 -8.59 3.82
C ALA A 166 -14.15 -9.78 2.87
N SER A 167 -14.51 -9.51 1.62
CA SER A 167 -14.80 -10.55 0.62
C SER A 167 -13.57 -11.41 0.33
N THR A 168 -12.46 -10.78 -0.01
CA THR A 168 -11.19 -11.46 -0.27
C THR A 168 -10.05 -10.62 0.26
N LEU A 169 -9.17 -11.24 1.03
CA LEU A 169 -7.91 -10.66 1.48
C LEU A 169 -6.75 -11.40 0.81
N VAL A 170 -5.74 -10.65 0.40
CA VAL A 170 -4.44 -11.23 0.07
C VAL A 170 -3.55 -11.20 1.31
N VAL A 171 -2.94 -12.34 1.60
CA VAL A 171 -1.98 -12.52 2.69
C VAL A 171 -0.61 -12.69 2.07
N ASN A 172 0.29 -11.75 2.34
CA ASN A 172 1.67 -11.82 1.90
C ASN A 172 2.59 -12.13 3.08
N ALA A 173 3.50 -13.05 2.90
CA ALA A 173 4.59 -13.31 3.85
C ALA A 173 5.94 -13.04 3.19
N LEU A 174 6.76 -12.24 3.85
CA LEU A 174 8.15 -11.95 3.47
C LEU A 174 9.08 -12.63 4.46
N LEU A 175 10.07 -13.34 3.95
CA LEU A 175 11.07 -14.05 4.75
C LEU A 175 12.37 -13.27 4.76
N ARG A 176 12.95 -13.07 5.96
CA ARG A 176 14.17 -12.31 6.16
C ARG A 176 15.22 -13.10 6.93
N ASP A 177 16.48 -12.81 6.66
CA ASP A 177 17.61 -13.32 7.45
C ASP A 177 17.79 -12.52 8.77
N LYS A 178 18.83 -12.88 9.53
CA LYS A 178 19.19 -12.19 10.79
C LYS A 178 19.55 -10.72 10.59
N GLY A 179 20.08 -10.37 9.44
CA GLY A 179 20.43 -8.98 9.09
C GLY A 179 19.25 -8.16 8.57
N GLY A 180 18.05 -8.77 8.47
CA GLY A 180 16.85 -8.13 7.93
C GLY A 180 16.76 -8.14 6.41
N LYS A 181 17.74 -8.74 5.70
CA LYS A 181 17.71 -8.86 4.24
C LYS A 181 16.55 -9.74 3.78
N LEU A 182 15.82 -9.27 2.79
CA LEU A 182 14.74 -10.03 2.14
C LEU A 182 15.32 -11.24 1.41
N LEU A 183 14.81 -12.43 1.72
CA LEU A 183 15.21 -13.71 1.12
C LEU A 183 14.22 -14.20 0.07
N GLY A 184 12.96 -13.88 0.24
CA GLY A 184 11.86 -14.30 -0.62
C GLY A 184 10.53 -14.06 0.05
N GLY A 185 9.47 -14.55 -0.57
CA GLY A 185 8.12 -14.41 -0.04
C GLY A 185 7.11 -15.25 -0.81
N GLY A 186 5.89 -15.22 -0.35
CA GLY A 186 4.77 -15.87 -1.01
C GLY A 186 3.46 -15.23 -0.60
N SER A 187 2.38 -15.57 -1.30
CA SER A 187 1.05 -15.07 -1.02
C SER A 187 0.01 -16.19 -1.04
N THR A 188 -1.08 -15.96 -0.32
CA THR A 188 -2.29 -16.78 -0.34
C THR A 188 -3.49 -15.86 -0.16
N PHE A 189 -4.69 -16.40 -0.35
CA PHE A 189 -5.94 -15.66 -0.19
C PHE A 189 -6.72 -16.17 1.01
N ALA A 190 -7.52 -15.29 1.60
CA ALA A 190 -8.50 -15.62 2.62
C ALA A 190 -9.82 -14.93 2.26
N ASP A 191 -10.87 -15.73 2.12
CA ASP A 191 -12.19 -15.25 1.71
C ASP A 191 -13.15 -15.13 2.89
N ASP A 192 -14.16 -14.27 2.74
CA ASP A 192 -15.26 -14.05 3.70
C ASP A 192 -14.78 -13.85 5.15
N VAL A 193 -13.78 -12.99 5.32
CA VAL A 193 -13.19 -12.72 6.65
C VAL A 193 -14.11 -11.82 7.45
N LYS A 194 -14.82 -12.41 8.42
CA LYS A 194 -15.80 -11.75 9.28
C LYS A 194 -15.19 -11.20 10.55
N ALA A 195 -15.78 -10.15 11.10
CA ALA A 195 -15.46 -9.66 12.43
C ALA A 195 -15.66 -10.76 13.49
N GLY A 196 -14.74 -10.86 14.45
CA GLY A 196 -14.85 -11.80 15.56
C GLY A 196 -14.61 -13.28 15.21
N ARG A 197 -14.37 -13.62 13.97
CA ARG A 197 -14.06 -14.99 13.51
C ARG A 197 -12.80 -15.00 12.65
N PRO A 198 -11.61 -14.91 13.25
CA PRO A 198 -10.36 -14.89 12.47
C PRO A 198 -10.12 -16.25 11.80
N PRO A 199 -10.14 -16.34 10.45
CA PRO A 199 -9.77 -17.55 9.75
C PRO A 199 -8.29 -17.84 9.90
N ARG A 200 -7.93 -19.12 9.81
CA ARG A 200 -6.54 -19.56 9.69
C ARG A 200 -6.13 -19.46 8.21
N PHE A 201 -4.96 -18.91 7.96
CA PHE A 201 -4.30 -19.03 6.66
C PHE A 201 -3.15 -20.05 6.71
N ILE A 202 -2.86 -20.61 5.55
CA ILE A 202 -1.74 -21.54 5.31
C ILE A 202 -1.08 -21.10 4.03
N LEU A 203 0.25 -20.97 4.06
CA LEU A 203 1.06 -20.54 2.93
C LEU A 203 2.36 -21.34 2.91
N THR A 204 2.71 -21.91 1.76
CA THR A 204 4.02 -22.53 1.53
C THR A 204 4.87 -21.61 0.67
N ILE A 205 6.09 -21.33 1.11
CA ILE A 205 7.07 -20.56 0.34
C ILE A 205 8.20 -21.48 -0.08
N GLU A 206 8.39 -21.55 -1.38
CA GLU A 206 9.40 -22.38 -2.04
C GLU A 206 10.44 -21.49 -2.73
N GLY A 207 11.51 -22.12 -3.23
CA GLY A 207 12.47 -21.46 -4.12
C GLY A 207 13.33 -20.40 -3.44
N LEU A 208 13.59 -20.53 -2.15
CA LEU A 208 14.60 -19.72 -1.49
C LEU A 208 16.01 -20.09 -1.92
N PRO A 209 17.00 -19.19 -1.77
CA PRO A 209 18.39 -19.52 -2.03
C PRO A 209 18.85 -20.75 -1.22
N ALA A 210 19.66 -21.61 -1.82
CA ALA A 210 20.23 -22.76 -1.11
C ALA A 210 20.95 -22.31 0.17
N GLY A 211 20.64 -22.96 1.30
CA GLY A 211 21.22 -22.63 2.60
C GLY A 211 20.66 -21.36 3.25
N ALA A 212 19.62 -20.76 2.70
CA ALA A 212 18.95 -19.60 3.30
C ALA A 212 18.44 -19.95 4.71
N LYS A 213 18.80 -19.11 5.69
CA LYS A 213 18.33 -19.22 7.08
C LYS A 213 17.36 -18.11 7.37
N VAL A 214 16.08 -18.45 7.41
CA VAL A 214 15.02 -17.52 7.80
C VAL A 214 15.08 -17.28 9.28
N ALA A 215 15.23 -16.01 9.67
CA ALA A 215 15.23 -15.55 11.05
C ALA A 215 13.95 -14.79 11.43
N ARG A 216 13.29 -14.16 10.45
CA ARG A 216 12.07 -13.37 10.66
C ARG A 216 11.11 -13.57 9.51
N THR A 217 9.82 -13.64 9.84
CA THR A 217 8.71 -13.65 8.90
C THR A 217 7.83 -12.44 9.15
N GLU A 218 7.60 -11.65 8.12
CA GLU A 218 6.67 -10.52 8.15
C GLU A 218 5.43 -10.92 7.36
N VAL A 219 4.28 -10.90 8.02
CA VAL A 219 3.01 -11.23 7.37
C VAL A 219 2.10 -10.02 7.38
N THR A 220 1.55 -9.71 6.22
CA THR A 220 0.57 -8.65 6.04
C THR A 220 -0.67 -9.20 5.36
N ALA A 221 -1.83 -8.71 5.75
CA ALA A 221 -3.10 -9.02 5.10
C ALA A 221 -3.81 -7.72 4.72
N ARG A 222 -4.46 -7.70 3.56
CA ARG A 222 -5.20 -6.54 3.05
C ARG A 222 -6.23 -6.95 2.02
N THR A 223 -7.11 -6.03 1.66
CA THR A 223 -8.06 -6.24 0.56
C THR A 223 -7.33 -6.47 -0.76
N TRP A 224 -7.86 -7.38 -1.55
CA TRP A 224 -7.38 -7.65 -2.89
C TRP A 224 -8.07 -6.73 -3.90
N GLY A 225 -7.29 -6.17 -4.81
CA GLY A 225 -7.79 -5.39 -5.94
C GLY A 225 -6.90 -4.21 -6.32
N SER A 226 -6.82 -3.92 -7.61
CA SER A 226 -5.99 -2.85 -8.17
C SER A 226 -6.51 -1.44 -7.88
N THR A 227 -7.72 -1.32 -7.32
CA THR A 227 -8.34 -0.06 -6.90
C THR A 227 -8.50 0.00 -5.39
N ALA A 228 -8.60 1.20 -4.85
CA ALA A 228 -8.81 1.43 -3.42
C ALA A 228 -10.24 1.09 -2.94
N ARG A 229 -11.19 0.91 -3.86
CA ARG A 229 -12.61 0.76 -3.55
C ARG A 229 -12.92 -0.31 -2.51
N PRO A 230 -12.41 -1.56 -2.61
CA PRO A 230 -12.67 -2.58 -1.59
C PRO A 230 -12.23 -2.16 -0.19
N PHE A 231 -11.15 -1.38 -0.09
CA PHE A 231 -10.63 -0.89 1.18
C PHE A 231 -11.46 0.27 1.72
N GLU A 232 -11.87 1.19 0.85
CA GLU A 232 -12.72 2.33 1.20
C GLU A 232 -14.11 1.88 1.65
N ASP A 233 -14.71 0.89 0.98
CA ASP A 233 -16.01 0.33 1.33
C ASP A 233 -16.01 -0.26 2.75
N LEU A 234 -14.94 -0.97 3.13
CA LEU A 234 -14.77 -1.46 4.49
C LEU A 234 -14.61 -0.31 5.50
N ALA A 235 -13.82 0.70 5.16
CA ALA A 235 -13.60 1.86 6.02
C ALA A 235 -14.88 2.70 6.22
N LEU A 236 -15.79 2.71 5.24
CA LEU A 236 -17.11 3.36 5.34
C LEU A 236 -18.01 2.67 6.36
N GLY A 237 -17.96 1.34 6.49
CA GLY A 237 -18.71 0.59 7.48
C GLY A 237 -18.25 0.79 8.92
N GLY A 238 -17.13 1.48 9.11
CA GLY A 238 -16.52 1.71 10.43
C GLY A 238 -15.74 0.52 10.97
N ALA A 239 -14.88 0.78 11.95
CA ALA A 239 -14.09 -0.25 12.60
C ALA A 239 -14.84 -0.87 13.77
N VAL A 240 -14.64 -2.17 14.00
CA VAL A 240 -15.10 -2.85 15.22
C VAL A 240 -14.25 -2.33 16.39
N PRO A 241 -14.85 -1.89 17.51
CA PRO A 241 -14.09 -1.55 18.70
C PRO A 241 -13.30 -2.76 19.18
N LEU A 242 -11.98 -2.62 19.26
CA LEU A 242 -11.11 -3.72 19.76
C LEU A 242 -11.26 -3.95 21.27
N HIS A 243 -11.80 -2.97 21.99
CA HIS A 243 -12.09 -3.05 23.41
C HIS A 243 -13.44 -2.39 23.68
N THR A 244 -14.38 -3.14 24.21
CA THR A 244 -15.55 -2.63 24.89
C THR A 244 -15.17 -2.36 26.34
N ILE A 245 -14.53 -1.24 26.60
CA ILE A 245 -14.49 -0.71 27.99
C ILE A 245 -15.87 -0.14 28.23
N LYS A 246 -16.65 -0.79 29.07
CA LYS A 246 -17.87 -0.19 29.59
C LYS A 246 -17.47 1.14 30.24
N PRO A 247 -17.96 2.29 29.79
CA PRO A 247 -17.66 3.54 30.48
C PRO A 247 -18.11 3.41 31.93
N SER A 248 -17.23 3.69 32.88
CA SER A 248 -17.55 3.69 34.31
C SER A 248 -18.48 4.82 34.72
N THR A 249 -18.69 5.77 33.85
CA THR A 249 -19.55 6.94 34.03
C THR A 249 -20.47 7.08 32.82
N ALA A 250 -21.66 7.63 33.04
CA ALA A 250 -22.58 7.98 31.96
C ALA A 250 -21.81 8.81 30.88
N PRO A 251 -21.96 8.46 29.58
CA PRO A 251 -21.25 9.17 28.54
C PRO A 251 -21.57 10.67 28.61
N PHE A 252 -20.55 11.49 28.73
CA PHE A 252 -20.68 12.94 28.72
C PHE A 252 -21.41 13.49 27.48
N ALA A 253 -21.50 12.67 26.44
CA ALA A 253 -22.18 13.00 25.20
C ALA A 253 -23.71 12.85 25.25
N VAL A 254 -24.29 12.23 26.27
CA VAL A 254 -25.74 12.07 26.39
C VAL A 254 -26.43 13.43 26.51
N ASP A 255 -25.74 14.42 27.07
CA ASP A 255 -26.30 15.77 27.32
C ASP A 255 -26.00 16.76 26.19
N ARG A 256 -25.29 16.37 25.15
CA ARG A 256 -24.95 17.26 24.01
C ARG A 256 -26.05 17.40 22.99
N GLY A 257 -27.23 17.67 23.32
CA GLY A 257 -28.27 17.89 22.32
C GLY A 257 -29.68 17.71 22.81
N SER A 258 -29.88 17.09 23.94
CA SER A 258 -31.14 17.13 24.67
C SER A 258 -30.83 17.50 26.11
N GLN A 259 -30.79 18.79 26.40
CA GLN A 259 -31.02 19.20 27.76
C GLN A 259 -32.42 18.72 28.12
N ILE A 260 -32.49 17.55 28.76
CA ILE A 260 -33.69 17.20 29.51
C ILE A 260 -33.71 18.20 30.65
N LEU A 261 -34.41 19.30 30.46
CA LEU A 261 -34.77 20.18 31.54
C LEU A 261 -35.49 19.29 32.54
N PRO A 262 -35.10 19.27 33.84
CA PRO A 262 -35.82 18.54 34.84
C PRO A 262 -37.27 18.96 34.77
N GLY A 263 -38.14 17.98 34.47
CA GLY A 263 -39.56 18.23 34.34
C GLY A 263 -40.05 18.90 35.61
N LYS A 264 -40.74 19.99 35.45
CA LYS A 264 -41.62 20.51 36.53
C LYS A 264 -42.59 19.39 36.85
N GLN A 265 -42.43 18.79 38.03
CA GLN A 265 -43.47 18.07 38.72
C GLN A 265 -44.59 19.00 39.11
#